data_a4fd36f1056f77fbb4db035b665b18eb
#
_entry.id   a4fd36f1056f77fbb4db035b665b18eb
#
_cell.length_a   1.000
_cell.length_b   1.000
_cell.length_c   1.000
_cell.angle_alpha   90.00
_cell.angle_beta   90.00
_cell.angle_gamma   90.00
#
_symmetry.space_group_name_H-M   'P 1'
#
loop_
_entity.id
_entity.type
_entity.pdbx_description
1 polymer ?
#
loop_
_entity_poly.entity_id
_entity_poly.type
_entity_poly.pdbx_seq_one_letter_code
_entity_poly.pdbx_strand_id
1 'polypeptide(L)' 'MGSINPPQKRDYGKNTRIDVNQSYQVAYWKQRFGISEEELIEAVHAAGERARNVEAYLRDRRIGR' A
#
# COMPACT_ATOMS: atom_id res chain seq x y z
N MET A 1 -17.14 -17.21 5.36
CA MET A 1 -16.91 -17.23 5.25
C MET A 1 -16.02 -16.76 5.11
N GLY A 2 -15.54 -16.81 5.21
CA GLY A 2 -14.63 -16.52 5.04
C GLY A 2 -14.16 -15.51 4.99
N SER A 3 -14.05 -15.09 5.26
CA SER A 3 -13.83 -14.09 5.20
C SER A 3 -12.73 -13.50 5.50
N ILE A 4 -11.78 -13.64 5.01
CA ILE A 4 -10.71 -13.09 5.19
C ILE A 4 -10.73 -11.91 4.51
N ASN A 5 -11.24 -10.92 4.89
CA ASN A 5 -11.28 -9.73 4.23
C ASN A 5 -10.12 -8.97 4.41
N PRO A 6 -9.51 -8.44 3.44
CA PRO A 6 -8.41 -7.53 3.61
C PRO A 6 -8.93 -6.24 4.18
N PRO A 7 -8.09 -5.41 4.67
CA PRO A 7 -8.52 -4.16 5.24
C PRO A 7 -9.25 -3.35 4.22
N GLN A 8 -10.26 -2.65 4.66
CA GLN A 8 -10.99 -1.92 3.77
C GLN A 8 -10.70 -0.54 3.90
N LYS A 9 -10.60 0.19 3.01
CA LYS A 9 -10.43 1.58 3.10
C LYS A 9 -9.46 1.94 4.10
N ARG A 10 -9.73 2.61 5.04
CA ARG A 10 -8.84 3.03 5.96
C ARG A 10 -8.70 2.16 7.06
N ASP A 11 -9.04 0.97 6.94
CA ASP A 11 -8.95 0.09 8.01
C ASP A 11 -7.57 -0.42 8.18
N TYR A 12 -6.57 0.12 7.53
CA TYR A 12 -5.25 -0.32 7.72
C TYR A 12 -4.82 -0.14 9.16
N GLY A 13 -5.20 0.83 9.80
CA GLY A 13 -4.67 1.08 11.11
C GLY A 13 -3.31 1.70 11.01
N LYS A 14 -2.80 2.26 12.07
CA LYS A 14 -1.56 2.93 11.99
C LYS A 14 -0.39 2.02 12.05
N ASN A 15 -0.57 0.78 12.39
CA ASN A 15 0.54 -0.13 12.47
C ASN A 15 0.65 -1.07 11.30
N THR A 16 -0.22 -0.97 10.33
CA THR A 16 -0.16 -1.84 9.18
C THR A 16 1.03 -1.48 8.33
N ARG A 17 1.86 -2.45 8.05
CA ARG A 17 3.05 -2.20 7.26
C ARG A 17 3.05 -3.04 6.01
N ILE A 18 3.72 -2.55 4.99
CA ILE A 18 3.80 -3.22 3.72
C ILE A 18 5.18 -3.82 3.61
N ASP A 19 5.23 -5.14 3.45
CA ASP A 19 6.51 -5.83 3.34
C ASP A 19 6.75 -6.17 1.89
N VAL A 20 7.57 -5.42 1.21
CA VAL A 20 7.81 -5.64 -0.20
C VAL A 20 8.67 -6.86 -0.46
N ASN A 21 9.14 -7.52 0.58
CA ASN A 21 9.88 -8.75 0.40
C ASN A 21 8.96 -9.96 0.36
N GLN A 22 7.68 -9.77 0.60
CA GLN A 22 6.72 -10.87 0.55
C GLN A 22 5.91 -10.69 -0.71
N SER A 23 6.02 -11.62 -1.64
CA SER A 23 5.34 -11.47 -2.90
C SER A 23 3.84 -11.35 -2.77
N TYR A 24 3.25 -12.03 -1.81
CA TYR A 24 1.79 -11.93 -1.69
C TYR A 24 1.39 -10.54 -1.21
N GLN A 25 2.21 -9.90 -0.41
CA GLN A 25 1.89 -8.55 0.02
C GLN A 25 2.05 -7.57 -1.12
N VAL A 26 3.09 -7.75 -1.93
CA VAL A 26 3.28 -6.89 -3.06
C VAL A 26 2.08 -6.98 -3.98
N ALA A 27 1.63 -8.20 -4.26
CA ALA A 27 0.49 -8.38 -5.14
C ALA A 27 -0.76 -7.73 -4.56
N TYR A 28 -0.98 -7.89 -3.28
CA TYR A 28 -2.15 -7.34 -2.65
C TYR A 28 -2.14 -5.80 -2.70
N TRP A 29 -1.04 -5.20 -2.34
CA TRP A 29 -1.00 -3.75 -2.26
C TRP A 29 -0.98 -3.09 -3.63
N LYS A 30 -0.35 -3.74 -4.62
CA LYS A 30 -0.39 -3.25 -5.97
C LYS A 30 -1.82 -3.14 -6.43
N GLN A 31 -2.58 -4.19 -6.19
CA GLN A 31 -3.93 -4.20 -6.64
C GLN A 31 -4.77 -3.21 -5.88
N ARG A 32 -4.55 -3.14 -4.60
CA ARG A 32 -5.33 -2.24 -3.79
C ARG A 32 -5.09 -0.78 -4.14
N PHE A 33 -3.86 -0.42 -4.42
CA PHE A 33 -3.54 0.95 -4.77
C PHE A 33 -3.62 1.21 -6.27
N GLY A 34 -3.73 0.17 -7.07
CA GLY A 34 -3.81 0.34 -8.52
C GLY A 34 -2.51 0.83 -9.12
N ILE A 35 -1.40 0.28 -8.70
CA ILE A 35 -0.09 0.73 -9.16
C ILE A 35 0.75 -0.48 -9.52
N SER A 36 1.89 -0.22 -10.10
CA SER A 36 2.81 -1.28 -10.46
C SER A 36 3.67 -1.66 -9.28
N GLU A 37 4.37 -2.75 -9.41
CA GLU A 37 5.26 -3.18 -8.35
C GLU A 37 6.35 -2.16 -8.12
N GLU A 38 6.89 -1.62 -9.19
CA GLU A 38 7.94 -0.62 -9.04
C GLU A 38 7.46 0.60 -8.32
N GLU A 39 6.24 1.00 -8.63
CA GLU A 39 5.67 2.15 -7.96
C GLU A 39 5.47 1.88 -6.48
N LEU A 40 5.07 0.67 -6.16
CA LEU A 40 4.88 0.31 -4.77
C LEU A 40 6.19 0.36 -4.01
N ILE A 41 7.21 -0.22 -4.59
CA ILE A 41 8.51 -0.24 -3.93
C ILE A 41 9.03 1.18 -3.75
N GLU A 42 8.86 1.99 -4.77
CA GLU A 42 9.32 3.35 -4.69
C GLU A 42 8.57 4.11 -3.60
N ALA A 43 7.28 3.89 -3.51
CA ALA A 43 6.48 4.58 -2.51
C ALA A 43 6.89 4.16 -1.09
N VAL A 44 7.17 2.87 -0.91
CA VAL A 44 7.58 2.41 0.39
C VAL A 44 8.94 3.00 0.76
N HIS A 45 9.82 3.13 -0.21
CA HIS A 45 11.10 3.75 0.05
C HIS A 45 10.95 5.22 0.40
N ALA A 46 10.07 5.90 -0.26
CA ALA A 46 9.91 7.33 -0.04
C ALA A 46 9.12 7.65 1.21
N ALA A 47 8.07 6.91 1.44
CA ALA A 47 7.15 7.22 2.53
C ALA A 47 7.30 6.34 3.75
N GLY A 48 8.03 5.25 3.61
CA GLY A 48 8.17 4.31 4.70
C GLY A 48 7.25 3.14 4.49
N GLU A 49 7.30 2.20 5.39
CA GLU A 49 6.53 0.98 5.25
C GLU A 49 5.09 1.06 5.69
N ARG A 50 4.71 2.11 6.36
CA ARG A 50 3.35 2.18 6.85
C ARG A 50 2.38 2.38 5.72
N ALA A 51 1.37 1.54 5.68
CA ALA A 51 0.42 1.58 4.58
C ALA A 51 -0.25 2.93 4.46
N ARG A 52 -0.59 3.55 5.58
CA ARG A 52 -1.27 4.83 5.50
C ARG A 52 -0.35 5.91 4.93
N ASN A 53 0.94 5.82 5.21
CA ASN A 53 1.86 6.80 4.68
C ASN A 53 2.11 6.57 3.21
N VAL A 54 2.15 5.32 2.79
CA VAL A 54 2.30 5.00 1.39
C VAL A 54 1.08 5.48 0.61
N GLU A 55 -0.08 5.28 1.17
CA GLU A 55 -1.29 5.73 0.51
C GLU A 55 -1.28 7.24 0.34
N ALA A 56 -0.88 7.96 1.36
CA ALA A 56 -0.84 9.40 1.29
C ALA A 56 0.18 9.88 0.26
N TYR A 57 1.31 9.20 0.21
CA TYR A 57 2.34 9.56 -0.74
C TYR A 57 1.84 9.38 -2.17
N LEU A 58 1.15 8.26 -2.42
CA LEU A 58 0.65 7.99 -3.75
C LEU A 58 -0.46 8.96 -4.13
N ARG A 59 -1.27 9.31 -3.17
CA ARG A 59 -2.33 10.25 -3.43
C ARG A 59 -1.79 11.62 -3.77
N ASP A 60 -0.75 12.02 -3.05
CA ASP A 60 -0.13 13.30 -3.31
C ASP A 60 0.48 13.34 -4.68
N ARG A 61 1.12 12.27 -5.11
CA ARG A 61 1.71 12.24 -6.42
C ARG A 61 0.67 12.34 -7.49
N ARG A 62 -0.46 11.69 -7.28
CA ARG A 62 -1.49 11.72 -8.25
C ARG A 62 -2.08 13.06 -8.40
N ILE A 63 -2.33 13.74 -7.31
CA ILE A 63 -2.97 15.00 -7.37
C ILE A 63 -2.02 16.05 -7.67
N GLY A 64 -0.85 15.92 -7.25
CA GLY A 64 0.12 16.91 -7.39
C GLY A 64 0.58 17.17 -8.74
N ARG A 65 0.14 16.59 -9.71
CA ARG A 65 0.55 16.79 -10.92
C ARG A 65 0.01 17.66 -11.49
#